data_057c1adf6367d496c2b0a2227038c272
#
_entry.id   057c1adf6367d496c2b0a2227038c272
#
_cell.length_a   1.000
_cell.length_b   1.000
_cell.length_c   1.000
_cell.angle_alpha   90.00
_cell.angle_beta   90.00
_cell.angle_gamma   90.00
#
_symmetry.space_group_name_H-M   'P 1'
#
loop_
_entity.id
_entity.type
_entity.pdbx_description
1 polymer ?
#
loop_
_entity_poly.entity_id
_entity_poly.type
_entity_poly.pdbx_seq_one_letter_code
_entity_poly.pdbx_strand_id
1 'polypeptide(L)'
;GKVRYKASSIWAGAGQTRTPLHVDWVHAVIYQIAGTKEVFLAEEAAVVDAVARGSLPEGVLTEGNTDNSAHLTGTLAEVYGLDADGRSTRVVEGRAVVLRPGDCLLLPAGLYH
;
A
#
# COMPACT_ATOMS: atom_id res chain seq x y z
N GLY A 1 22.20 -4.02 14.87
CA GLY A 1 22.33 -4.89 13.72
C GLY A 1 22.72 -4.16 12.46
N LYS A 2 23.28 -4.87 11.52
CA LYS A 2 23.65 -4.30 10.23
C LYS A 2 22.45 -4.34 9.28
N VAL A 3 22.12 -3.22 8.66
CA VAL A 3 21.19 -3.16 7.56
C VAL A 3 21.91 -3.63 6.29
N ARG A 4 21.38 -4.69 5.68
CA ARG A 4 21.88 -5.16 4.39
C ARG A 4 21.01 -4.61 3.28
N TYR A 5 21.64 -3.94 2.35
CA TYR A 5 21.02 -3.48 1.13
C TYR A 5 20.83 -4.63 0.16
N LYS A 6 19.61 -4.87 -0.29
CA LYS A 6 19.31 -5.96 -1.22
C LYS A 6 19.28 -5.51 -2.67
N ALA A 7 18.50 -4.50 -2.96
CA ALA A 7 18.31 -4.01 -4.31
C ALA A 7 17.66 -2.63 -4.30
N SER A 8 17.88 -1.85 -5.34
CA SER A 8 17.08 -0.68 -5.62
C SER A 8 16.60 -0.72 -7.06
N SER A 9 15.50 -0.05 -7.31
CA SER A 9 14.94 0.11 -8.64
C SER A 9 14.29 1.48 -8.78
N ILE A 10 14.27 1.98 -10.01
CA ILE A 10 13.55 3.20 -10.34
C ILE A 10 12.23 2.78 -10.97
N TRP A 11 11.15 3.27 -10.40
CA TRP A 11 9.80 3.05 -10.92
C TRP A 11 9.34 4.32 -11.59
N ALA A 12 9.08 4.26 -12.88
CA ALA A 12 8.57 5.37 -13.67
C ALA A 12 7.22 5.00 -14.25
N GLY A 13 6.25 5.89 -14.08
CA GLY A 13 4.90 5.71 -14.60
C GLY A 13 4.40 6.98 -15.27
N ALA A 14 3.64 6.82 -16.35
CA ALA A 14 3.03 7.94 -17.09
C ALA A 14 1.68 8.31 -16.47
N GLY A 15 1.68 8.83 -15.24
CA GLY A 15 0.47 9.17 -14.51
C GLY A 15 -0.35 7.94 -14.10
N GLN A 16 -1.24 8.06 -13.19
CA GLN A 16 -2.28 7.10 -12.72
C GLN A 16 -1.94 5.60 -12.74
N THR A 17 -0.67 5.24 -12.51
CA THR A 17 -0.31 3.85 -12.26
C THR A 17 -0.75 3.45 -10.86
N ARG A 18 -1.26 2.23 -10.73
CA ARG A 18 -1.80 1.70 -9.47
C ARG A 18 -1.22 0.34 -9.17
N THR A 19 -0.92 0.11 -7.90
CA THR A 19 -0.52 -1.21 -7.40
C THR A 19 -1.55 -1.65 -6.36
N PRO A 20 -2.12 -2.86 -6.48
CA PRO A 20 -3.07 -3.38 -5.49
C PRO A 20 -2.43 -3.53 -4.11
N LEU A 21 -3.28 -3.56 -3.08
CA LEU A 21 -2.84 -3.81 -1.72
C LEU A 21 -2.12 -5.16 -1.65
N HIS A 22 -0.93 -5.15 -1.10
CA HIS A 22 -0.07 -6.34 -0.98
C HIS A 22 0.87 -6.21 0.21
N VAL A 23 1.55 -7.28 0.53
CA VAL A 23 2.56 -7.33 1.59
C VAL A 23 3.86 -7.87 1.05
N ASP A 24 4.97 -7.30 1.52
CA ASP A 24 6.31 -7.80 1.31
C ASP A 24 6.96 -8.09 2.66
N TRP A 25 7.70 -9.20 2.75
CA TRP A 25 8.38 -9.61 3.98
C TRP A 25 9.83 -9.12 4.03
N VAL A 26 10.10 -8.00 3.35
CA VAL A 26 11.36 -7.27 3.41
C VAL A 26 11.07 -5.81 3.73
N HIS A 27 12.00 -5.16 4.43
CA HIS A 27 11.92 -3.73 4.64
C HIS A 27 12.19 -3.00 3.32
N ALA A 28 11.45 -1.95 3.06
CA ALA A 28 11.63 -1.12 1.88
C ALA A 28 11.53 0.35 2.23
N VAL A 29 12.14 1.18 1.39
CA VAL A 29 12.02 2.64 1.47
C VAL A 29 11.59 3.14 0.10
N ILE A 30 10.53 3.92 0.07
CA ILE A 30 10.11 4.65 -1.13
C ILE A 30 10.66 6.06 -1.02
N TYR A 31 11.45 6.47 -1.99
CA TYR A 31 11.89 7.86 -2.15
C TYR A 31 11.21 8.45 -3.38
N GLN A 32 10.39 9.48 -3.17
CA GLN A 32 9.65 10.12 -4.26
C GLN A 32 10.53 11.17 -4.92
N ILE A 33 10.88 10.96 -6.19
CA ILE A 33 11.77 11.85 -6.93
C ILE A 33 10.97 12.94 -7.64
N ALA A 34 9.89 12.56 -8.32
CA ALA A 34 9.07 13.48 -9.10
C ALA A 34 7.61 13.06 -9.00
N GLY A 35 6.69 14.01 -9.23
CA GLY A 35 5.26 13.77 -9.13
C GLY A 35 4.79 13.50 -7.70
N THR A 36 3.53 13.15 -7.56
CA THR A 36 2.93 12.77 -6.27
C THR A 36 2.48 11.33 -6.31
N LYS A 37 2.58 10.65 -5.18
CA LYS A 37 2.14 9.29 -5.02
C LYS A 37 1.28 9.18 -3.76
N GLU A 38 0.13 8.56 -3.87
CA GLU A 38 -0.71 8.25 -2.72
C GLU A 38 -0.51 6.77 -2.36
N VAL A 39 -0.23 6.49 -1.08
CA VAL A 39 0.05 5.15 -0.59
C VAL A 39 -0.90 4.84 0.55
N PHE A 40 -1.64 3.73 0.44
CA PHE A 40 -2.47 3.22 1.51
C PHE A 40 -1.66 2.24 2.36
N LEU A 41 -1.77 2.37 3.68
CA LEU A 41 -1.03 1.56 4.65
C LEU A 41 -2.01 0.88 5.61
N ALA A 42 -1.82 -0.41 5.83
CA ALA A 42 -2.63 -1.17 6.77
C ALA A 42 -1.79 -2.20 7.52
N GLU A 43 -2.06 -2.35 8.81
CA GLU A 43 -1.43 -3.37 9.64
C GLU A 43 -1.98 -4.76 9.31
N GLU A 44 -1.16 -5.78 9.53
CA GLU A 44 -1.53 -7.18 9.26
C GLU A 44 -2.85 -7.58 9.93
N ALA A 45 -3.01 -7.26 11.21
CA ALA A 45 -4.22 -7.62 11.97
C ALA A 45 -5.49 -7.03 11.34
N ALA A 46 -5.42 -5.80 10.84
CA ALA A 46 -6.54 -5.15 10.17
C ALA A 46 -6.87 -5.83 8.84
N VAL A 47 -5.84 -6.22 8.09
CA VAL A 47 -6.02 -6.92 6.80
C VAL A 47 -6.61 -8.31 7.01
N VAL A 48 -6.09 -9.06 7.99
CA VAL A 48 -6.63 -10.39 8.34
C VAL A 48 -8.11 -10.29 8.73
N ASP A 49 -8.45 -9.30 9.55
CA ASP A 49 -9.86 -9.06 9.92
C ASP A 49 -10.72 -8.72 8.70
N ALA A 50 -10.25 -7.85 7.82
CA ALA A 50 -10.97 -7.47 6.60
C ALA A 50 -11.21 -8.67 5.67
N VAL A 51 -10.23 -9.54 5.53
CA VAL A 51 -10.38 -10.79 4.77
C VAL A 51 -11.42 -11.70 5.43
N ALA A 52 -11.36 -11.86 6.74
CA ALA A 52 -12.31 -12.68 7.48
C ALA A 52 -13.76 -12.17 7.34
N ARG A 53 -13.94 -10.85 7.24
CA ARG A 53 -15.25 -10.22 7.02
C ARG A 53 -15.71 -10.24 5.56
N GLY A 54 -14.87 -10.71 4.64
CA GLY A 54 -15.17 -10.69 3.22
C GLY A 54 -15.00 -9.31 2.56
N SER A 55 -14.38 -8.35 3.24
CA SER A 55 -14.14 -7.00 2.70
C SER A 55 -12.94 -6.96 1.75
N LEU A 56 -12.01 -7.88 1.90
CA LEU A 56 -10.85 -8.05 1.03
C LEU A 56 -10.74 -9.52 0.58
N PRO A 57 -10.18 -9.77 -0.62
CA PRO A 57 -9.95 -11.13 -1.08
C PRO A 57 -8.82 -11.79 -0.30
N GLU A 58 -8.90 -13.11 -0.12
CA GLU A 58 -7.89 -13.90 0.59
C GLU A 58 -6.49 -13.78 -0.04
N GLY A 59 -6.43 -13.63 -1.36
CA GLY A 59 -5.17 -13.49 -2.09
C GLY A 59 -4.30 -12.33 -1.63
N VAL A 60 -4.86 -11.32 -0.96
CA VAL A 60 -4.10 -10.20 -0.42
C VAL A 60 -3.09 -10.63 0.65
N LEU A 61 -3.33 -11.77 1.30
CA LEU A 61 -2.46 -12.31 2.36
C LEU A 61 -1.21 -13.00 1.81
N THR A 62 -1.14 -13.26 0.50
CA THR A 62 0.02 -13.90 -0.12
C THR A 62 1.10 -12.86 -0.39
N GLU A 63 2.31 -13.11 0.10
CA GLU A 63 3.46 -12.22 -0.12
C GLU A 63 3.63 -11.86 -1.59
N GLY A 64 3.80 -10.56 -1.87
CA GLY A 64 4.08 -10.05 -3.20
C GLY A 64 2.95 -10.22 -4.21
N ASN A 65 1.77 -10.68 -3.79
CA ASN A 65 0.65 -10.89 -4.70
C ASN A 65 0.01 -9.57 -5.09
N THR A 66 0.23 -9.14 -6.31
CA THR A 66 -0.34 -7.92 -6.90
C THR A 66 -1.43 -8.22 -7.94
N ASP A 67 -1.93 -9.44 -8.00
CA ASP A 67 -2.93 -9.86 -9.01
C ASP A 67 -4.36 -9.40 -8.68
N ASN A 68 -4.54 -8.70 -7.57
CA ASN A 68 -5.84 -8.23 -7.09
C ASN A 68 -6.31 -6.92 -7.74
N SER A 69 -5.82 -6.60 -8.93
CA SER A 69 -6.09 -5.33 -9.63
C SER A 69 -7.59 -5.10 -9.93
N ALA A 70 -8.38 -6.16 -9.99
CA ALA A 70 -9.82 -6.05 -10.23
C ALA A 70 -10.56 -5.23 -9.15
N HIS A 71 -9.96 -5.04 -7.98
CA HIS A 71 -10.54 -4.26 -6.89
C HIS A 71 -10.15 -2.77 -6.93
N LEU A 72 -9.32 -2.38 -7.88
CA LEU A 72 -8.83 -1.00 -8.00
C LEU A 72 -9.61 -0.21 -9.04
N THR A 73 -10.92 -0.19 -8.94
CA THR A 73 -11.74 0.70 -9.76
C THR A 73 -12.01 1.98 -8.97
N GLY A 74 -11.46 3.10 -9.44
CA GLY A 74 -11.63 4.39 -8.77
C GLY A 74 -10.36 4.87 -8.05
N THR A 75 -10.51 5.94 -7.28
CA THR A 75 -9.44 6.53 -6.46
C THR A 75 -9.24 5.70 -5.19
N LEU A 76 -8.12 5.91 -4.47
CA LEU A 76 -7.93 5.28 -3.17
C LEU A 76 -9.04 5.65 -2.19
N ALA A 77 -9.51 6.89 -2.24
CA ALA A 77 -10.62 7.34 -1.40
C ALA A 77 -11.90 6.55 -1.67
N GLU A 78 -12.21 6.26 -2.93
CA GLU A 78 -13.37 5.46 -3.32
C GLU A 78 -13.19 3.99 -2.94
N VAL A 79 -12.03 3.41 -3.26
CA VAL A 79 -11.75 1.98 -3.02
C VAL A 79 -11.77 1.66 -1.52
N TYR A 80 -11.14 2.48 -0.70
CA TYR A 80 -11.01 2.22 0.74
C TYR A 80 -11.98 3.03 1.60
N GLY A 81 -12.76 3.94 1.00
CA GLY A 81 -13.67 4.78 1.77
C GLY A 81 -12.95 5.71 2.72
N LEU A 82 -11.95 6.45 2.22
CA LEU A 82 -11.15 7.35 3.05
C LEU A 82 -11.97 8.54 3.52
N ASP A 83 -11.76 8.95 4.77
CA ASP A 83 -12.26 10.22 5.30
C ASP A 83 -11.32 11.38 4.96
N ALA A 84 -11.65 12.59 5.48
CA ALA A 84 -10.86 13.80 5.22
C ALA A 84 -9.42 13.71 5.75
N ASP A 85 -9.15 12.85 6.74
CA ASP A 85 -7.82 12.63 7.30
C ASP A 85 -7.08 11.48 6.61
N GLY A 86 -7.66 10.90 5.57
CA GLY A 86 -7.09 9.76 4.85
C GLY A 86 -7.23 8.43 5.57
N ARG A 87 -8.13 8.34 6.56
CA ARG A 87 -8.37 7.10 7.32
C ARG A 87 -9.50 6.30 6.72
N SER A 88 -9.33 4.98 6.73
CA SER A 88 -10.38 4.02 6.37
C SER A 88 -10.65 3.08 7.53
N THR A 89 -11.95 2.83 7.76
CA THR A 89 -12.42 1.82 8.72
C THR A 89 -13.45 0.89 8.10
N ARG A 90 -13.87 1.15 6.85
CA ARG A 90 -14.96 0.41 6.19
C ARG A 90 -14.49 -0.88 5.54
N VAL A 91 -13.52 -0.78 4.64
CA VAL A 91 -13.00 -1.92 3.90
C VAL A 91 -11.92 -2.60 4.73
N VAL A 92 -10.96 -1.83 5.17
CA VAL A 92 -9.86 -2.25 6.04
C VAL A 92 -9.41 -1.04 6.84
N GLU A 93 -9.16 -1.22 8.11
CA GLU A 93 -8.59 -0.15 8.94
C GLU A 93 -7.19 0.18 8.44
N GLY A 94 -6.97 1.43 8.08
CA GLY A 94 -5.71 1.88 7.53
C GLY A 94 -5.70 3.37 7.23
N ARG A 95 -4.64 3.82 6.59
CA ARG A 95 -4.45 5.24 6.31
C ARG A 95 -3.72 5.45 4.99
N ALA A 96 -4.18 6.43 4.22
CA ALA A 96 -3.48 6.91 3.04
C ALA A 96 -2.54 8.06 3.40
N VAL A 97 -1.36 8.05 2.81
CA VAL A 97 -0.38 9.14 2.90
C VAL A 97 -0.02 9.59 1.49
N VAL A 98 0.31 10.88 1.34
CA VAL A 98 0.71 11.45 0.05
C VAL A 98 2.21 11.73 0.09
N LEU A 99 2.93 11.19 -0.88
CA LEU A 99 4.34 11.44 -1.07
C LEU A 99 4.53 12.50 -2.17
N ARG A 100 5.28 13.53 -1.85
CA ARG A 100 5.69 14.59 -2.77
C ARG A 100 7.19 14.46 -3.06
N PRO A 101 7.71 15.11 -4.12
CA PRO A 101 9.13 15.07 -4.41
C PRO A 101 9.97 15.43 -3.17
N GLY A 102 10.94 14.57 -2.84
CA GLY A 102 11.76 14.69 -1.65
C GLY A 102 11.26 13.90 -0.43
N ASP A 103 10.03 13.42 -0.45
CA ASP A 103 9.49 12.61 0.63
C ASP A 103 10.05 11.18 0.59
N CYS A 104 10.19 10.60 1.77
CA CYS A 104 10.69 9.26 1.97
C CYS A 104 9.73 8.50 2.89
N LEU A 105 9.32 7.32 2.48
CA LEU A 105 8.42 6.46 3.25
C LEU A 105 9.11 5.15 3.56
N LEU A 106 9.23 4.83 4.85
CA LEU A 106 9.71 3.53 5.29
C LEU A 106 8.53 2.55 5.32
N LEU A 107 8.70 1.42 4.64
CA LEU A 107 7.76 0.30 4.64
C LEU A 107 8.41 -0.87 5.39
N PRO A 108 8.11 -1.06 6.68
CA PRO A 108 8.60 -2.24 7.40
C PRO A 108 8.08 -3.53 6.76
N ALA A 109 8.86 -4.60 6.85
CA ALA A 109 8.41 -5.93 6.44
C ALA A 109 7.08 -6.27 7.13
N GLY A 110 6.13 -6.79 6.37
CA GLY A 110 4.82 -7.17 6.90
C GLY A 110 3.77 -6.05 6.93
N LEU A 111 4.14 -4.82 6.60
CA LEU A 111 3.16 -3.73 6.45
C LEU A 111 2.51 -3.81 5.07
N TYR A 112 1.19 -3.89 5.04
CA TYR A 112 0.42 -3.89 3.79
C TYR A 112 0.36 -2.48 3.19
N HIS A 113 0.52 -2.42 1.89
CA HIS A 113 0.53 -1.15 1.17
C HIS A 113 0.12 -1.28 -0.30
#